data_7a7a477f6fa366cce1520d6b5ec9f5d8
#
_entry.id   7a7a477f6fa366cce1520d6b5ec9f5d8
#
_cell.length_a   1.000
_cell.length_b   1.000
_cell.length_c   1.000
_cell.angle_alpha   90.00
_cell.angle_beta   90.00
_cell.angle_gamma   90.00
#
_symmetry.space_group_name_H-M   'P 1'
#
loop_
_entity.id
_entity.type
_entity.pdbx_description
1 polymer ?
#
loop_
_entity_poly.entity_id
_entity_poly.type
_entity_poly.pdbx_seq_one_letter_code
_entity_poly.pdbx_strand_id
1 'polypeptide(L)'
;MADKENVLSPEELDALAAGINDGSIESGTGLNTQLKAIKHDLVNEEDSKGINTSAINPINDRILLGFKRRLSSVIRVPVKGVAEAVKIQTYGDYMGELKAPQAINIIRARPLHGEALVVINPGLIGECFDNFFGGDSEVDTPESDQKGFTRTELSINNILMNEVLGALHDAWAPIQPLTCTSVEFINDPRKAKTMKRDDLVLVSRFNLLVSKTKRTIEIVYPYYALKSIRSSFLRPPAEVAKDDLAARWSSNLETAIMDAPLEITVRLAQISTTLKEFESLRQDDIIYFAKPNFAKVDIENSPAFEGNVGTQGSNMAVQLVTSLAGSK
;
A
#
# COMPACT_ATOMS: atom_id res chain seq x y z
N MET A 1 -55.77 -25.39 34.33
CA MET A 1 -54.93 -26.23 35.21
C MET A 1 -53.50 -25.78 34.93
N ALA A 2 -52.88 -25.04 35.86
CA ALA A 2 -51.57 -24.47 35.70
C ALA A 2 -50.55 -25.55 36.11
N ASP A 3 -49.58 -25.81 35.22
CA ASP A 3 -48.42 -26.63 35.50
C ASP A 3 -47.56 -25.92 36.57
N LYS A 4 -47.31 -26.66 37.65
CA LYS A 4 -46.39 -26.25 38.70
C LYS A 4 -44.96 -26.38 38.18
N GLU A 5 -44.30 -25.27 38.00
CA GLU A 5 -42.86 -25.22 37.87
C GLU A 5 -42.18 -25.97 39.02
N ASN A 6 -41.32 -26.92 38.67
CA ASN A 6 -40.45 -27.61 39.63
C ASN A 6 -39.45 -26.62 40.18
N VAL A 7 -39.76 -26.01 41.32
CA VAL A 7 -38.82 -25.22 42.09
C VAL A 7 -37.97 -26.23 42.91
N LEU A 8 -36.66 -26.16 42.75
CA LEU A 8 -35.70 -26.93 43.53
C LEU A 8 -35.96 -26.83 45.04
N SER A 9 -35.80 -27.92 45.75
CA SER A 9 -35.97 -27.91 47.24
C SER A 9 -34.84 -27.10 47.89
N PRO A 10 -35.04 -26.56 49.11
CA PRO A 10 -33.99 -25.80 49.83
C PRO A 10 -32.70 -26.59 50.01
N GLU A 11 -32.77 -27.90 50.20
CA GLU A 11 -31.60 -28.80 50.34
C GLU A 11 -30.84 -28.97 49.00
N GLU A 12 -31.53 -28.95 47.87
CA GLU A 12 -30.91 -29.00 46.53
C GLU A 12 -30.24 -27.65 46.16
N LEU A 13 -30.79 -26.52 46.64
CA LEU A 13 -30.18 -25.20 46.49
C LEU A 13 -28.89 -25.08 47.28
N ASP A 14 -28.88 -25.61 48.54
CA ASP A 14 -27.69 -25.58 49.39
C ASP A 14 -26.60 -26.54 48.83
N ALA A 15 -26.96 -27.71 48.28
CA ALA A 15 -26.03 -28.60 47.63
C ALA A 15 -25.44 -28.00 46.37
N LEU A 16 -26.23 -27.26 45.54
CA LEU A 16 -25.78 -26.53 44.38
C LEU A 16 -24.85 -25.35 44.79
N ALA A 17 -25.17 -24.62 45.80
CA ALA A 17 -24.34 -23.53 46.32
C ALA A 17 -22.99 -24.04 46.86
N ALA A 18 -22.99 -25.18 47.54
CA ALA A 18 -21.78 -25.84 48.01
C ALA A 18 -20.91 -26.35 46.84
N GLY A 19 -21.53 -26.95 45.83
CA GLY A 19 -20.83 -27.44 44.64
C GLY A 19 -20.23 -26.32 43.76
N ILE A 20 -20.85 -25.16 43.73
CA ILE A 20 -20.31 -23.96 43.05
C ILE A 20 -19.13 -23.37 43.82
N ASN A 21 -19.19 -23.35 45.13
CA ASN A 21 -18.13 -22.85 45.99
C ASN A 21 -16.92 -23.77 46.08
N ASP A 22 -17.13 -25.07 45.94
CA ASP A 22 -16.10 -26.12 45.96
C ASP A 22 -15.49 -26.39 44.56
N GLY A 23 -16.01 -25.74 43.52
CA GLY A 23 -15.51 -25.89 42.14
C GLY A 23 -15.79 -27.24 41.50
N SER A 24 -16.65 -28.05 42.08
CA SER A 24 -17.02 -29.41 41.52
C SER A 24 -18.13 -29.34 40.48
N ILE A 25 -18.83 -28.20 40.34
CA ILE A 25 -19.82 -27.95 39.30
C ILE A 25 -19.34 -26.82 38.42
N GLU A 26 -18.87 -27.18 37.23
CA GLU A 26 -18.65 -26.18 36.17
C GLU A 26 -20.02 -25.61 35.77
N SER A 27 -20.28 -24.36 36.08
CA SER A 27 -21.42 -23.64 35.53
C SER A 27 -21.21 -23.51 34.03
N GLY A 28 -21.89 -24.37 33.26
CA GLY A 28 -21.74 -24.55 31.83
C GLY A 28 -22.27 -23.40 30.97
N THR A 29 -21.88 -22.19 31.26
CA THR A 29 -21.84 -21.07 30.34
C THR A 29 -20.37 -20.83 30.03
N GLY A 30 -19.86 -21.33 28.91
CA GLY A 30 -18.46 -21.35 28.46
C GLY A 30 -17.72 -20.00 28.45
N LEU A 31 -17.88 -19.21 29.46
CA LEU A 31 -17.14 -17.97 29.77
C LEU A 31 -16.18 -18.28 30.95
N ASN A 32 -14.95 -18.56 30.55
CA ASN A 32 -13.82 -18.74 31.45
C ASN A 32 -13.58 -17.42 32.24
N THR A 33 -14.18 -17.30 33.44
CA THR A 33 -14.16 -16.09 34.28
C THR A 33 -12.83 -15.84 35.01
N GLN A 34 -11.77 -16.55 34.67
CA GLN A 34 -10.41 -16.30 35.17
C GLN A 34 -9.56 -15.41 34.26
N LEU A 35 -10.12 -14.87 33.19
CA LEU A 35 -9.43 -13.82 32.44
C LEU A 35 -9.43 -12.55 33.30
N LYS A 36 -8.28 -12.26 33.92
CA LYS A 36 -7.98 -10.93 34.49
C LYS A 36 -8.48 -9.88 33.50
N ALA A 37 -9.45 -9.06 33.93
CA ALA A 37 -9.93 -7.97 33.09
C ALA A 37 -8.75 -7.05 32.79
N ILE A 38 -8.19 -7.20 31.60
CA ILE A 38 -7.21 -6.26 31.05
C ILE A 38 -8.02 -5.03 30.67
N LYS A 39 -7.60 -3.88 31.17
CA LYS A 39 -8.25 -2.60 30.86
C LYS A 39 -8.16 -2.40 29.35
N HIS A 40 -9.25 -2.69 28.64
CA HIS A 40 -9.35 -2.51 27.20
C HIS A 40 -9.68 -1.06 26.92
N ASP A 41 -8.80 -0.38 26.22
CA ASP A 41 -9.04 0.96 25.71
C ASP A 41 -9.77 0.84 24.37
N LEU A 42 -11.10 0.93 24.40
CA LEU A 42 -11.98 0.76 23.24
C LEU A 42 -11.69 1.75 22.11
N VAL A 43 -11.16 2.92 22.45
CA VAL A 43 -10.80 3.95 21.43
C VAL A 43 -9.59 3.51 20.63
N ASN A 44 -8.59 2.94 21.27
CA ASN A 44 -7.41 2.39 20.59
C ASN A 44 -7.70 1.07 19.87
N GLU A 45 -8.70 0.31 20.32
CA GLU A 45 -9.08 -0.95 19.70
C GLU A 45 -9.85 -0.77 18.39
N GLU A 46 -10.70 0.25 18.28
CA GLU A 46 -11.35 0.58 17.00
C GLU A 46 -10.34 1.06 15.96
N ASP A 47 -9.33 1.80 16.37
CA ASP A 47 -8.25 2.22 15.49
C ASP A 47 -7.30 1.06 15.13
N SER A 48 -7.04 0.11 16.03
CA SER A 48 -6.18 -1.05 15.74
C SER A 48 -6.85 -2.12 14.89
N LYS A 49 -8.18 -2.29 14.98
CA LYS A 49 -8.97 -3.20 14.12
C LYS A 49 -9.07 -2.71 12.66
N GLY A 50 -8.60 -1.50 12.38
CA GLY A 50 -8.72 -0.86 11.07
C GLY A 50 -7.74 -1.34 10.00
N ILE A 51 -6.54 -1.77 10.34
CA ILE A 51 -5.54 -2.25 9.39
C ILE A 51 -5.31 -3.74 9.61
N ASN A 52 -5.51 -4.51 8.55
CA ASN A 52 -5.13 -5.91 8.59
C ASN A 52 -3.59 -6.01 8.51
N THR A 53 -2.95 -6.20 9.67
CA THR A 53 -1.48 -6.36 9.77
C THR A 53 -0.97 -7.53 8.95
N SER A 54 -1.81 -8.55 8.75
CA SER A 54 -1.49 -9.69 7.89
C SER A 54 -1.25 -9.29 6.43
N ALA A 55 -1.87 -8.19 5.97
CA ALA A 55 -1.65 -7.69 4.60
C ALA A 55 -0.28 -7.01 4.42
N ILE A 56 0.35 -6.58 5.51
CA ILE A 56 1.65 -5.92 5.48
C ILE A 56 2.80 -6.94 5.51
N ASN A 57 2.61 -8.11 6.10
CA ASN A 57 3.63 -9.14 6.18
C ASN A 57 4.20 -9.53 4.79
N PRO A 58 3.39 -9.77 3.74
CA PRO A 58 3.92 -10.05 2.41
C PRO A 58 4.73 -8.89 1.81
N ILE A 59 4.40 -7.64 2.17
CA ILE A 59 5.18 -6.47 1.75
C ILE A 59 6.54 -6.48 2.43
N ASN A 60 6.56 -6.75 3.75
CA ASN A 60 7.80 -6.86 4.51
C ASN A 60 8.70 -7.98 3.97
N ASP A 61 8.15 -9.12 3.58
CA ASP A 61 8.91 -10.20 2.96
C ASP A 61 9.54 -9.75 1.63
N ARG A 62 8.83 -8.98 0.81
CA ARG A 62 9.37 -8.39 -0.43
C ARG A 62 10.44 -7.36 -0.15
N ILE A 63 10.22 -6.47 0.83
CA ILE A 63 11.23 -5.48 1.27
C ILE A 63 12.50 -6.21 1.68
N LEU A 64 12.38 -7.23 2.52
CA LEU A 64 13.52 -8.02 2.98
C LEU A 64 14.26 -8.69 1.82
N LEU A 65 13.53 -9.30 0.89
CA LEU A 65 14.11 -9.97 -0.27
C LEU A 65 14.85 -8.97 -1.17
N GLY A 66 14.23 -7.85 -1.48
CA GLY A 66 14.83 -6.76 -2.25
C GLY A 66 16.06 -6.19 -1.57
N PHE A 67 15.96 -5.90 -0.27
CA PHE A 67 17.06 -5.34 0.50
C PHE A 67 18.23 -6.31 0.64
N LYS A 68 18.00 -7.59 0.94
CA LYS A 68 19.07 -8.60 1.01
C LYS A 68 19.88 -8.67 -0.30
N ARG A 69 19.19 -8.71 -1.43
CA ARG A 69 19.84 -8.76 -2.75
C ARG A 69 20.70 -7.52 -3.01
N ARG A 70 20.14 -6.33 -2.75
CA ARG A 70 20.82 -5.04 -2.93
C ARG A 70 22.02 -4.91 -1.99
N LEU A 71 21.81 -5.20 -0.70
CA LEU A 71 22.86 -5.12 0.29
C LEU A 71 24.00 -6.11 0.00
N SER A 72 23.69 -7.37 -0.35
CA SER A 72 24.71 -8.35 -0.72
C SER A 72 25.55 -7.91 -1.92
N SER A 73 24.96 -7.18 -2.87
CA SER A 73 25.71 -6.60 -4.00
C SER A 73 26.67 -5.49 -3.57
N VAL A 74 26.25 -4.67 -2.60
CA VAL A 74 27.03 -3.53 -2.10
C VAL A 74 28.21 -4.00 -1.25
N ILE A 75 27.95 -4.86 -0.26
CA ILE A 75 29.01 -5.32 0.68
C ILE A 75 29.74 -6.57 0.21
N ARG A 76 29.31 -7.17 -0.93
CA ARG A 76 29.89 -8.41 -1.51
C ARG A 76 29.91 -9.61 -0.56
N VAL A 77 29.04 -9.61 0.46
CA VAL A 77 28.86 -10.70 1.43
C VAL A 77 27.41 -11.17 1.40
N PRO A 78 27.15 -12.48 1.47
CA PRO A 78 25.78 -12.99 1.49
C PRO A 78 25.06 -12.56 2.77
N VAL A 79 23.91 -11.90 2.62
CA VAL A 79 23.07 -11.45 3.72
C VAL A 79 21.88 -12.39 3.86
N LYS A 80 21.70 -12.96 5.06
CA LYS A 80 20.50 -13.70 5.43
C LYS A 80 19.62 -12.82 6.32
N GLY A 81 18.33 -13.11 6.39
CA GLY A 81 17.45 -12.35 7.27
C GLY A 81 16.02 -12.87 7.27
N VAL A 82 15.28 -12.44 8.29
CA VAL A 82 13.87 -12.77 8.51
C VAL A 82 13.14 -11.49 8.91
N ALA A 83 11.96 -11.28 8.36
CA ALA A 83 11.05 -10.24 8.81
C ALA A 83 10.27 -10.75 10.04
N GLU A 84 10.17 -9.94 11.08
CA GLU A 84 9.29 -10.23 12.20
C GLU A 84 7.83 -9.87 11.87
N ALA A 85 6.91 -10.44 12.64
CA ALA A 85 5.52 -10.02 12.59
C ALA A 85 5.41 -8.52 12.96
N VAL A 86 4.57 -7.82 12.23
CA VAL A 86 4.33 -6.39 12.44
C VAL A 86 3.78 -6.13 13.84
N LYS A 87 4.34 -5.14 14.53
CA LYS A 87 3.86 -4.68 15.84
C LYS A 87 3.21 -3.30 15.70
N ILE A 88 2.13 -3.10 16.45
CA ILE A 88 1.50 -1.78 16.60
C ILE A 88 1.73 -1.36 18.05
N GLN A 89 2.28 -0.16 18.22
CA GLN A 89 2.53 0.42 19.56
C GLN A 89 2.49 1.94 19.46
N THR A 90 2.56 2.64 20.60
CA THR A 90 2.65 4.10 20.59
C THR A 90 4.04 4.55 20.16
N TYR A 91 4.13 5.71 19.53
CA TYR A 91 5.42 6.30 19.17
C TYR A 91 6.32 6.55 20.39
N GLY A 92 5.70 6.92 21.53
CA GLY A 92 6.41 7.14 22.77
C GLY A 92 7.06 5.88 23.35
N ASP A 93 6.33 4.75 23.32
CA ASP A 93 6.86 3.45 23.76
C ASP A 93 7.99 2.99 22.84
N TYR A 94 7.78 3.07 21.53
CA TYR A 94 8.80 2.72 20.54
C TYR A 94 10.11 3.50 20.74
N MET A 95 10.01 4.83 20.89
CA MET A 95 11.20 5.65 21.13
C MET A 95 11.86 5.38 22.49
N GLY A 96 11.08 4.96 23.47
CA GLY A 96 11.58 4.56 24.80
C GLY A 96 12.38 3.26 24.79
N GLU A 97 12.08 2.34 23.86
CA GLU A 97 12.81 1.09 23.66
C GLU A 97 14.18 1.29 22.99
N LEU A 98 14.35 2.37 22.21
CA LEU A 98 15.58 2.64 21.48
C LEU A 98 16.67 3.19 22.40
N LYS A 99 17.82 2.53 22.40
CA LYS A 99 19.02 3.00 23.09
C LYS A 99 19.87 3.86 22.17
N ALA A 100 20.31 5.02 22.64
CA ALA A 100 21.23 5.87 21.90
C ALA A 100 22.66 5.30 21.96
N PRO A 101 23.50 5.45 20.91
CA PRO A 101 23.18 6.06 19.61
C PRO A 101 22.39 5.13 18.67
N GLN A 102 21.52 5.69 17.83
CA GLN A 102 20.80 4.98 16.77
C GLN A 102 20.86 5.77 15.48
N ALA A 103 20.92 5.10 14.35
CA ALA A 103 20.82 5.75 13.06
C ALA A 103 19.35 5.85 12.62
N ILE A 104 18.70 6.95 13.00
CA ILE A 104 17.30 7.24 12.69
C ILE A 104 17.25 8.13 11.45
N ASN A 105 16.69 7.60 10.38
CA ASN A 105 16.51 8.33 9.13
C ASN A 105 15.02 8.64 8.96
N ILE A 106 14.69 9.92 8.88
CA ILE A 106 13.33 10.38 8.58
C ILE A 106 13.15 10.31 7.07
N ILE A 107 12.09 9.65 6.63
CA ILE A 107 11.75 9.50 5.22
C ILE A 107 10.35 10.00 4.95
N ARG A 108 10.15 10.50 3.75
CA ARG A 108 8.83 10.84 3.22
C ARG A 108 8.51 9.90 2.06
N ALA A 109 7.42 9.15 2.19
CA ALA A 109 6.97 8.17 1.21
C ALA A 109 5.66 8.63 0.57
N ARG A 110 5.70 9.32 -0.56
CA ARG A 110 4.49 9.77 -1.27
C ARG A 110 3.88 8.62 -2.06
N PRO A 111 2.55 8.46 -2.08
CA PRO A 111 1.49 9.39 -1.62
C PRO A 111 1.09 9.24 -0.15
N LEU A 112 1.79 8.45 0.67
CA LEU A 112 1.50 8.36 2.10
C LEU A 112 1.63 9.74 2.76
N HIS A 113 0.68 10.05 3.65
CA HIS A 113 0.72 11.28 4.43
C HIS A 113 1.57 11.09 5.68
N GLY A 114 2.42 12.08 5.96
CA GLY A 114 3.32 12.06 7.11
C GLY A 114 4.72 11.55 6.78
N GLU A 115 5.52 11.44 7.82
CA GLU A 115 6.92 11.01 7.75
C GLU A 115 7.03 9.63 8.42
N ALA A 116 7.75 8.73 7.78
CA ALA A 116 8.08 7.43 8.33
C ALA A 116 9.55 7.43 8.79
N LEU A 117 9.93 6.47 9.60
CA LEU A 117 11.30 6.36 10.08
C LEU A 117 11.91 5.06 9.59
N VAL A 118 13.18 5.12 9.24
CA VAL A 118 14.03 3.95 9.04
C VAL A 118 15.12 3.99 10.09
N VAL A 119 15.10 3.03 11.00
CA VAL A 119 16.06 2.92 12.08
C VAL A 119 17.02 1.80 11.75
N ILE A 120 18.30 2.14 11.64
CA ILE A 120 19.39 1.20 11.32
C ILE A 120 20.22 0.99 12.59
N ASN A 121 20.45 -0.27 12.94
CA ASN A 121 21.34 -0.59 14.05
C ASN A 121 22.76 -0.10 13.74
N PRO A 122 23.43 0.64 14.67
CA PRO A 122 24.78 1.15 14.45
C PRO A 122 25.81 0.07 14.11
N GLY A 123 25.67 -1.11 14.71
CA GLY A 123 26.52 -2.25 14.41
C GLY A 123 26.42 -2.72 12.96
N LEU A 124 25.29 -2.52 12.27
CA LEU A 124 25.19 -2.82 10.84
C LEU A 124 26.04 -1.84 10.01
N ILE A 125 26.04 -0.57 10.40
CA ILE A 125 26.87 0.45 9.74
C ILE A 125 28.35 0.13 9.91
N GLY A 126 28.77 -0.24 11.15
CA GLY A 126 30.13 -0.66 11.44
C GLY A 126 30.55 -1.90 10.64
N GLU A 127 29.68 -2.92 10.58
CA GLU A 127 29.96 -4.14 9.83
C GLU A 127 30.03 -3.87 8.31
N CYS A 128 29.22 -2.99 7.78
CA CYS A 128 29.36 -2.53 6.40
C CYS A 128 30.69 -1.76 6.19
N PHE A 129 31.11 -0.94 7.17
CA PHE A 129 32.37 -0.23 7.13
C PHE A 129 33.53 -1.22 7.02
N ASP A 130 33.59 -2.22 7.91
CA ASP A 130 34.63 -3.23 7.92
C ASP A 130 34.72 -4.01 6.60
N ASN A 131 33.55 -4.43 6.07
CA ASN A 131 33.50 -5.13 4.79
C ASN A 131 33.94 -4.25 3.60
N PHE A 132 33.67 -2.94 3.63
CA PHE A 132 34.11 -2.00 2.58
C PHE A 132 35.63 -1.80 2.58
N PHE A 133 36.25 -1.78 3.76
CA PHE A 133 37.66 -1.50 3.91
C PHE A 133 38.53 -2.77 4.10
N GLY A 134 37.90 -3.95 4.04
CA GLY A 134 38.59 -5.23 4.13
C GLY A 134 39.02 -5.59 5.56
N GLY A 135 38.33 -5.06 6.56
CA GLY A 135 38.52 -5.44 7.95
C GLY A 135 37.96 -6.83 8.24
N ASP A 136 38.56 -7.55 9.17
CA ASP A 136 38.04 -8.84 9.64
C ASP A 136 37.02 -8.58 10.74
N SER A 137 35.75 -8.81 10.44
CA SER A 137 34.58 -8.49 11.31
C SER A 137 34.47 -9.41 12.55
N GLU A 138 35.58 -9.99 13.02
CA GLU A 138 35.56 -10.84 14.23
C GLU A 138 35.54 -10.05 15.55
N VAL A 139 35.74 -8.74 15.49
CA VAL A 139 35.63 -7.90 16.68
C VAL A 139 34.20 -7.41 16.81
N ASP A 140 33.47 -7.92 17.82
CA ASP A 140 32.35 -7.19 18.38
C ASP A 140 32.86 -5.78 18.68
N THR A 141 32.63 -4.84 17.77
CA THR A 141 32.86 -3.44 18.08
C THR A 141 32.00 -3.16 19.31
N PRO A 142 32.61 -2.90 20.47
CA PRO A 142 31.86 -2.62 21.68
C PRO A 142 30.88 -1.52 21.31
N GLU A 143 29.62 -1.65 21.77
CA GLU A 143 28.60 -0.61 21.64
C GLU A 143 29.33 0.71 21.93
N SER A 144 29.63 1.44 20.87
CA SER A 144 30.62 2.52 20.92
C SER A 144 30.13 3.54 21.93
N ASP A 145 30.93 3.76 22.94
CA ASP A 145 30.77 4.84 23.90
C ASP A 145 30.24 6.08 23.19
N GLN A 146 29.01 6.43 23.47
CA GLN A 146 28.31 7.74 23.39
C GLN A 146 28.79 8.79 22.37
N LYS A 147 29.72 8.45 21.46
CA LYS A 147 30.21 9.32 20.39
C LYS A 147 29.29 9.17 19.19
N GLY A 148 28.78 10.30 18.70
CA GLY A 148 27.96 10.34 17.49
C GLY A 148 28.68 9.73 16.29
N PHE A 149 27.94 9.45 15.22
CA PHE A 149 28.47 8.87 13.98
C PHE A 149 29.54 9.75 13.35
N THR A 150 30.58 9.12 12.85
CA THR A 150 31.62 9.76 12.06
C THR A 150 31.15 10.11 10.66
N ARG A 151 31.85 10.96 9.94
CA ARG A 151 31.48 11.33 8.54
C ARG A 151 31.47 10.11 7.61
N THR A 152 32.34 9.15 7.82
CA THR A 152 32.40 7.93 7.01
C THR A 152 31.24 7.02 7.30
N GLU A 153 30.87 6.83 8.56
CA GLU A 153 29.69 6.07 8.96
C GLU A 153 28.39 6.71 8.44
N LEU A 154 28.30 8.05 8.41
CA LEU A 154 27.18 8.74 7.78
C LEU A 154 27.13 8.50 6.27
N SER A 155 28.27 8.44 5.59
CA SER A 155 28.31 8.10 4.16
C SER A 155 27.82 6.68 3.91
N ILE A 156 28.19 5.73 4.76
CA ILE A 156 27.72 4.35 4.69
C ILE A 156 26.23 4.27 5.00
N ASN A 157 25.76 4.99 6.03
CA ASN A 157 24.33 5.10 6.32
C ASN A 157 23.53 5.59 5.09
N ASN A 158 24.04 6.58 4.37
CA ASN A 158 23.39 7.08 3.15
C ASN A 158 23.36 6.02 2.03
N ILE A 159 24.41 5.23 1.88
CA ILE A 159 24.43 4.10 0.93
C ILE A 159 23.37 3.09 1.33
N LEU A 160 23.35 2.66 2.59
CA LEU A 160 22.35 1.72 3.11
C LEU A 160 20.92 2.25 2.94
N MET A 161 20.70 3.54 3.21
CA MET A 161 19.41 4.18 3.03
C MET A 161 18.94 4.13 1.58
N ASN A 162 19.80 4.40 0.61
CA ASN A 162 19.45 4.30 -0.80
C ASN A 162 18.98 2.89 -1.17
N GLU A 163 19.64 1.86 -0.64
CA GLU A 163 19.25 0.47 -0.88
C GLU A 163 17.92 0.11 -0.19
N VAL A 164 17.67 0.63 1.02
CA VAL A 164 16.39 0.46 1.72
C VAL A 164 15.27 1.16 0.95
N LEU A 165 15.48 2.41 0.52
CA LEU A 165 14.47 3.18 -0.22
C LEU A 165 14.14 2.51 -1.57
N GLY A 166 15.15 1.97 -2.25
CA GLY A 166 14.94 1.19 -3.48
C GLY A 166 14.14 -0.09 -3.23
N ALA A 167 14.43 -0.82 -2.14
CA ALA A 167 13.69 -2.02 -1.77
C ALA A 167 12.23 -1.69 -1.37
N LEU A 168 12.02 -0.56 -0.68
CA LEU A 168 10.68 -0.05 -0.36
C LEU A 168 9.88 0.26 -1.63
N HIS A 169 10.47 1.00 -2.56
CA HIS A 169 9.83 1.34 -3.82
C HIS A 169 9.36 0.09 -4.57
N ASP A 170 10.26 -0.89 -4.74
CA ASP A 170 9.96 -2.13 -5.47
C ASP A 170 8.89 -2.98 -4.77
N ALA A 171 8.95 -3.07 -3.44
CA ALA A 171 8.03 -3.91 -2.67
C ALA A 171 6.61 -3.34 -2.62
N TRP A 172 6.47 -2.02 -2.60
CA TRP A 172 5.18 -1.34 -2.57
C TRP A 172 4.55 -1.14 -3.95
N ALA A 173 5.35 -1.15 -5.03
CA ALA A 173 4.89 -0.89 -6.39
C ALA A 173 3.64 -1.68 -6.81
N PRO A 174 3.45 -2.97 -6.46
CA PRO A 174 2.27 -3.73 -6.85
C PRO A 174 0.96 -3.31 -6.15
N ILE A 175 1.07 -2.60 -5.02
CA ILE A 175 -0.08 -2.17 -4.21
C ILE A 175 -0.33 -0.68 -4.41
N GLN A 176 0.71 0.10 -4.18
CA GLN A 176 0.72 1.54 -4.31
C GLN A 176 2.15 1.99 -4.61
N PRO A 177 2.46 2.52 -5.78
CA PRO A 177 3.80 3.00 -6.09
C PRO A 177 4.18 4.13 -5.13
N LEU A 178 5.26 3.92 -4.36
CA LEU A 178 5.77 4.89 -3.41
C LEU A 178 7.03 5.58 -3.95
N THR A 179 7.04 6.89 -3.88
CA THR A 179 8.27 7.69 -4.08
C THR A 179 8.81 8.06 -2.71
N CYS A 180 9.91 7.41 -2.31
CA CYS A 180 10.52 7.59 -1.02
C CYS A 180 11.73 8.55 -1.11
N THR A 181 11.78 9.54 -0.22
CA THR A 181 12.90 10.48 -0.11
C THR A 181 13.37 10.58 1.33
N SER A 182 14.69 10.59 1.53
CA SER A 182 15.28 10.88 2.84
C SER A 182 15.14 12.37 3.14
N VAL A 183 14.75 12.71 4.35
CA VAL A 183 14.51 14.10 4.82
C VAL A 183 15.60 14.53 5.77
N GLU A 184 15.85 13.76 6.81
CA GLU A 184 16.76 14.12 7.89
C GLU A 184 17.35 12.85 8.53
N PHE A 185 18.56 13.00 9.10
CA PHE A 185 19.23 12.00 9.91
C PHE A 185 19.33 12.45 11.36
N ILE A 186 18.98 11.59 12.30
CA ILE A 186 19.03 11.85 13.75
C ILE A 186 19.75 10.69 14.43
N ASN A 187 20.67 11.00 15.33
CA ASN A 187 21.43 10.00 16.08
C ASN A 187 20.90 9.73 17.50
N ASP A 188 20.03 10.60 18.00
CA ASP A 188 19.46 10.50 19.35
C ASP A 188 17.94 10.36 19.26
N PRO A 189 17.34 9.24 19.71
CA PRO A 189 15.89 9.04 19.70
C PRO A 189 15.10 10.17 20.38
N ARG A 190 15.70 10.82 21.38
CA ARG A 190 15.05 11.92 22.13
C ARG A 190 14.83 13.16 21.27
N LYS A 191 15.60 13.33 20.21
CA LYS A 191 15.51 14.47 19.28
C LYS A 191 14.52 14.23 18.14
N ALA A 192 14.13 12.97 17.90
CA ALA A 192 13.17 12.62 16.86
C ALA A 192 11.75 13.04 17.30
N LYS A 193 11.28 14.18 16.79
CA LYS A 193 9.96 14.74 17.10
C LYS A 193 9.04 14.74 15.88
N THR A 194 9.05 13.68 15.11
CA THR A 194 8.28 13.53 13.87
C THR A 194 6.79 13.30 14.13
N MET A 195 6.46 12.66 15.26
CA MET A 195 5.11 12.27 15.63
C MET A 195 4.84 12.63 17.11
N LYS A 196 3.58 12.64 17.50
CA LYS A 196 3.21 12.79 18.92
C LYS A 196 3.46 11.48 19.65
N ARG A 197 3.71 11.55 20.96
CA ARG A 197 3.99 10.36 21.79
C ARG A 197 2.85 9.34 21.79
N ASP A 198 1.62 9.81 21.73
CA ASP A 198 0.41 8.99 21.76
C ASP A 198 -0.01 8.48 20.39
N ASP A 199 0.67 8.94 19.29
CA ASP A 199 0.35 8.47 17.94
C ASP A 199 0.71 6.99 17.81
N LEU A 200 -0.20 6.21 17.23
CA LEU A 200 0.06 4.82 16.93
C LEU A 200 1.00 4.70 15.74
N VAL A 201 1.96 3.80 15.86
CA VAL A 201 2.92 3.47 14.82
C VAL A 201 2.92 1.97 14.54
N LEU A 202 3.18 1.64 13.31
CA LEU A 202 3.36 0.29 12.83
C LEU A 202 4.86 0.05 12.62
N VAL A 203 5.42 -0.91 13.35
CA VAL A 203 6.82 -1.25 13.34
C VAL A 203 7.04 -2.54 12.58
N SER A 204 7.79 -2.45 11.49
CA SER A 204 8.29 -3.58 10.70
C SER A 204 9.76 -3.79 11.02
N ARG A 205 10.09 -4.90 11.71
CA ARG A 205 11.45 -5.23 12.11
C ARG A 205 12.05 -6.31 11.22
N PHE A 206 13.24 -6.07 10.75
CA PHE A 206 14.00 -6.98 9.92
C PHE A 206 15.28 -7.40 10.65
N ASN A 207 15.39 -8.68 10.97
CA ASN A 207 16.58 -9.27 11.53
C ASN A 207 17.49 -9.75 10.40
N LEU A 208 18.67 -9.20 10.32
CA LEU A 208 19.66 -9.51 9.31
C LEU A 208 20.82 -10.28 9.96
N LEU A 209 21.33 -11.24 9.25
CA LEU A 209 22.58 -11.92 9.59
C LEU A 209 23.57 -11.56 8.49
N VAL A 210 24.51 -10.69 8.85
CA VAL A 210 25.63 -10.26 8.00
C VAL A 210 26.87 -10.91 8.58
N SER A 211 27.65 -11.59 7.74
CA SER A 211 28.78 -12.41 8.22
C SER A 211 28.35 -13.43 9.31
N LYS A 212 28.54 -13.15 10.57
CA LYS A 212 28.12 -14.01 11.70
C LYS A 212 27.29 -13.28 12.75
N THR A 213 27.08 -11.97 12.59
CA THR A 213 26.42 -11.12 13.58
C THR A 213 24.97 -10.81 13.21
N LYS A 214 24.10 -10.76 14.24
CA LYS A 214 22.70 -10.37 14.07
C LYS A 214 22.57 -8.85 14.16
N ARG A 215 21.97 -8.25 13.18
CA ARG A 215 21.72 -6.80 13.08
C ARG A 215 20.26 -6.55 12.73
N THR A 216 19.78 -5.39 13.09
CA THR A 216 18.36 -5.04 12.86
C THR A 216 18.24 -3.78 12.01
N ILE A 217 17.21 -3.79 11.17
CA ILE A 217 16.67 -2.59 10.54
C ILE A 217 15.19 -2.55 10.86
N GLU A 218 14.67 -1.39 11.17
CA GLU A 218 13.27 -1.18 11.47
C GLU A 218 12.69 -0.09 10.60
N ILE A 219 11.48 -0.32 10.10
CA ILE A 219 10.72 0.68 9.36
C ILE A 219 9.46 0.98 10.17
N VAL A 220 9.28 2.24 10.51
CA VAL A 220 8.20 2.72 11.36
C VAL A 220 7.28 3.62 10.55
N TYR A 221 6.06 3.17 10.35
CA TYR A 221 5.05 3.93 9.63
C TYR A 221 4.06 4.55 10.63
N PRO A 222 3.68 5.82 10.45
CA PRO A 222 2.54 6.34 11.18
C PRO A 222 1.28 5.58 10.79
N TYR A 223 0.52 5.11 11.78
CA TYR A 223 -0.68 4.32 11.54
C TYR A 223 -1.71 5.04 10.65
N TYR A 224 -1.89 6.35 10.87
CA TYR A 224 -2.82 7.16 10.07
C TYR A 224 -2.43 7.23 8.60
N ALA A 225 -1.14 7.15 8.28
CA ALA A 225 -0.67 7.17 6.90
C ALA A 225 -1.10 5.93 6.12
N LEU A 226 -1.09 4.77 6.79
CA LEU A 226 -1.51 3.50 6.21
C LEU A 226 -3.05 3.37 6.15
N LYS A 227 -3.78 4.06 7.04
CA LYS A 227 -5.24 4.10 7.01
C LYS A 227 -5.76 4.71 5.70
N SER A 228 -5.05 5.66 5.12
CA SER A 228 -5.42 6.30 3.84
C SER A 228 -5.40 5.34 2.65
N ILE A 229 -4.57 4.28 2.69
CA ILE A 229 -4.44 3.28 1.63
C ILE A 229 -5.09 1.93 1.98
N ARG A 230 -5.91 1.90 3.04
CA ARG A 230 -6.58 0.68 3.50
C ARG A 230 -7.36 -0.03 2.40
N SER A 231 -8.01 0.71 1.51
CA SER A 231 -8.75 0.13 0.39
C SER A 231 -7.86 -0.67 -0.57
N SER A 232 -6.59 -0.30 -0.70
CA SER A 232 -5.62 -1.02 -1.51
C SER A 232 -5.19 -2.36 -0.88
N PHE A 233 -5.24 -2.47 0.46
CA PHE A 233 -4.97 -3.73 1.18
C PHE A 233 -6.14 -4.71 1.17
N LEU A 234 -7.37 -4.23 0.95
CA LEU A 234 -8.57 -5.08 0.88
C LEU A 234 -8.72 -5.78 -0.47
N ARG A 235 -7.97 -5.35 -1.49
CA ARG A 235 -7.85 -6.13 -2.72
C ARG A 235 -6.99 -7.34 -2.39
N PRO A 236 -7.48 -8.58 -2.68
CA PRO A 236 -6.62 -9.74 -2.54
C PRO A 236 -5.35 -9.46 -3.34
N PRO A 237 -4.16 -9.78 -2.81
CA PRO A 237 -2.95 -9.70 -3.60
C PRO A 237 -3.22 -10.54 -4.83
N ALA A 238 -3.34 -9.90 -5.98
CA ALA A 238 -3.31 -10.63 -7.24
C ALA A 238 -2.05 -11.47 -7.15
N GLU A 239 -2.24 -12.79 -7.14
CA GLU A 239 -1.19 -13.77 -6.92
C GLU A 239 0.05 -13.36 -7.71
N VAL A 240 1.13 -13.12 -6.98
CA VAL A 240 2.45 -12.68 -7.49
C VAL A 240 3.15 -13.80 -8.29
N ALA A 241 2.39 -14.73 -8.78
CA ALA A 241 2.83 -15.68 -9.77
C ALA A 241 2.35 -15.23 -11.14
N LYS A 242 2.78 -14.09 -11.66
CA LYS A 242 2.49 -13.79 -13.07
C LYS A 242 2.92 -12.38 -13.48
N ASP A 243 4.09 -11.90 -13.06
CA ASP A 243 4.63 -10.67 -13.66
C ASP A 243 4.70 -10.78 -15.19
N ASP A 244 5.04 -11.97 -15.72
CA ASP A 244 4.97 -12.24 -17.16
C ASP A 244 3.55 -12.33 -17.71
N LEU A 245 2.59 -12.85 -16.96
CA LEU A 245 1.21 -12.99 -17.42
C LEU A 245 0.44 -11.67 -17.34
N ALA A 246 0.68 -10.88 -16.30
CA ALA A 246 0.08 -9.55 -16.16
C ALA A 246 0.61 -8.58 -17.23
N ALA A 247 1.92 -8.61 -17.50
CA ALA A 247 2.52 -7.83 -18.58
C ALA A 247 2.01 -8.26 -19.96
N ARG A 248 1.92 -9.56 -20.22
CA ARG A 248 1.32 -10.11 -21.46
C ARG A 248 -0.16 -9.77 -21.57
N TRP A 249 -0.90 -9.85 -20.45
CA TRP A 249 -2.33 -9.51 -20.43
C TRP A 249 -2.54 -8.01 -20.70
N SER A 250 -1.74 -7.15 -20.09
CA SER A 250 -1.77 -5.69 -20.35
C SER A 250 -1.45 -5.38 -21.82
N SER A 251 -0.40 -5.98 -22.37
CA SER A 251 -0.04 -5.81 -23.77
C SER A 251 -1.11 -6.35 -24.73
N ASN A 252 -1.68 -7.53 -24.42
CA ASN A 252 -2.76 -8.10 -25.22
C ASN A 252 -4.04 -7.25 -25.14
N LEU A 253 -4.35 -6.69 -23.95
CA LEU A 253 -5.48 -5.79 -23.77
C LEU A 253 -5.30 -4.49 -24.55
N GLU A 254 -4.11 -3.90 -24.50
CA GLU A 254 -3.76 -2.71 -25.29
C GLU A 254 -3.92 -2.97 -26.78
N THR A 255 -3.42 -4.09 -27.28
CA THR A 255 -3.60 -4.51 -28.68
C THR A 255 -5.08 -4.72 -29.01
N ALA A 256 -5.83 -5.41 -28.14
CA ALA A 256 -7.25 -5.66 -28.36
C ALA A 256 -8.09 -4.37 -28.36
N ILE A 257 -7.73 -3.38 -27.53
CA ILE A 257 -8.38 -2.07 -27.53
C ILE A 257 -8.07 -1.32 -28.83
N MET A 258 -6.83 -1.38 -29.32
CA MET A 258 -6.45 -0.73 -30.58
C MET A 258 -7.10 -1.38 -31.81
N ASP A 259 -7.39 -2.67 -31.76
CA ASP A 259 -8.04 -3.43 -32.83
C ASP A 259 -9.58 -3.43 -32.71
N ALA A 260 -10.14 -2.83 -31.67
CA ALA A 260 -11.59 -2.80 -31.46
C ALA A 260 -12.27 -1.99 -32.59
N PRO A 261 -13.27 -2.57 -33.29
CA PRO A 261 -14.01 -1.84 -34.32
C PRO A 261 -14.87 -0.75 -33.66
N LEU A 262 -14.79 0.46 -34.21
CA LEU A 262 -15.60 1.60 -33.79
C LEU A 262 -16.57 1.99 -34.92
N GLU A 263 -17.82 2.23 -34.57
CA GLU A 263 -18.78 2.75 -35.55
C GLU A 263 -18.62 4.27 -35.70
N ILE A 264 -18.37 4.70 -36.93
CA ILE A 264 -18.21 6.11 -37.26
C ILE A 264 -19.40 6.56 -38.09
N THR A 265 -20.17 7.49 -37.55
CA THR A 265 -21.30 8.10 -38.24
C THR A 265 -20.94 9.50 -38.73
N VAL A 266 -21.07 9.73 -40.03
CA VAL A 266 -20.84 11.04 -40.63
C VAL A 266 -22.17 11.71 -40.91
N ARG A 267 -22.50 12.76 -40.19
CA ARG A 267 -23.72 13.53 -40.33
C ARG A 267 -23.47 14.69 -41.28
N LEU A 268 -24.03 14.57 -42.49
CA LEU A 268 -23.85 15.56 -43.55
C LEU A 268 -24.69 16.80 -43.36
N ALA A 269 -25.98 16.62 -43.05
CA ALA A 269 -26.90 17.71 -42.81
C ALA A 269 -28.04 17.29 -41.89
N GLN A 270 -28.66 18.24 -41.26
CA GLN A 270 -29.88 18.07 -40.49
C GLN A 270 -30.96 19.03 -41.06
N ILE A 271 -32.09 18.47 -41.42
CA ILE A 271 -33.21 19.24 -42.01
C ILE A 271 -34.35 19.25 -41.00
N SER A 272 -34.83 20.43 -40.71
CA SER A 272 -36.05 20.59 -39.90
C SER A 272 -37.24 20.72 -40.84
N THR A 273 -38.24 19.89 -40.66
CA THR A 273 -39.50 19.90 -41.45
C THR A 273 -40.71 19.87 -40.54
N THR A 274 -41.85 20.25 -41.04
CA THR A 274 -43.12 20.17 -40.30
C THR A 274 -43.78 18.80 -40.48
N LEU A 275 -44.63 18.39 -39.53
CA LEU A 275 -45.33 17.12 -39.61
C LEU A 275 -46.16 17.03 -40.91
N LYS A 276 -46.76 18.15 -41.36
CA LYS A 276 -47.54 18.23 -42.60
C LYS A 276 -46.68 17.97 -43.84
N GLU A 277 -45.47 18.51 -43.88
CA GLU A 277 -44.52 18.26 -44.97
C GLU A 277 -44.03 16.83 -44.94
N PHE A 278 -43.76 16.30 -43.75
CA PHE A 278 -43.33 14.92 -43.57
C PHE A 278 -44.38 13.90 -44.04
N GLU A 279 -45.67 14.14 -43.73
CA GLU A 279 -46.79 13.28 -44.20
C GLU A 279 -47.01 13.34 -45.73
N SER A 280 -46.56 14.43 -46.38
CA SER A 280 -46.69 14.59 -47.83
C SER A 280 -45.59 13.93 -48.63
N LEU A 281 -44.46 13.48 -47.98
CA LEU A 281 -43.32 12.86 -48.64
C LEU A 281 -43.70 11.49 -49.23
N ARG A 282 -43.27 11.26 -50.46
CA ARG A 282 -43.49 10.01 -51.19
C ARG A 282 -42.11 9.45 -51.64
N GLN A 283 -42.13 8.18 -52.02
CA GLN A 283 -41.00 7.57 -52.65
C GLN A 283 -40.66 8.35 -53.94
N ASP A 284 -39.36 8.61 -54.20
CA ASP A 284 -38.78 9.39 -55.26
C ASP A 284 -38.85 10.92 -55.11
N ASP A 285 -39.34 11.45 -54.01
CA ASP A 285 -39.25 12.88 -53.72
C ASP A 285 -37.81 13.31 -53.45
N ILE A 286 -37.42 14.47 -53.97
CA ILE A 286 -36.07 15.03 -53.79
C ILE A 286 -36.10 16.10 -52.75
N ILE A 287 -35.36 15.88 -51.65
CA ILE A 287 -35.21 16.83 -50.57
C ILE A 287 -33.91 17.63 -50.77
N TYR A 288 -34.03 18.93 -50.92
CA TYR A 288 -32.93 19.85 -51.06
C TYR A 288 -32.46 20.35 -49.73
N PHE A 289 -31.15 20.36 -49.50
CA PHE A 289 -30.56 20.98 -48.33
C PHE A 289 -29.35 21.81 -48.66
N ALA A 290 -29.05 22.85 -47.88
CA ALA A 290 -27.88 23.67 -48.06
C ALA A 290 -26.64 22.85 -47.72
N LYS A 291 -25.63 22.90 -48.60
CA LYS A 291 -24.35 22.23 -48.35
C LYS A 291 -23.73 22.83 -47.09
N PRO A 292 -23.51 22.06 -46.05
CA PRO A 292 -22.82 22.55 -44.84
C PRO A 292 -21.32 22.77 -45.13
N ASN A 293 -20.74 23.72 -44.44
CA ASN A 293 -19.30 23.96 -44.55
C ASN A 293 -18.49 22.78 -43.99
N PHE A 294 -19.00 22.15 -42.93
CA PHE A 294 -18.38 21.00 -42.28
C PHE A 294 -19.42 19.93 -41.98
N ALA A 295 -19.04 18.68 -42.16
CA ALA A 295 -19.78 17.52 -41.66
C ALA A 295 -19.32 17.20 -40.24
N LYS A 296 -20.27 16.78 -39.39
CA LYS A 296 -19.96 16.29 -38.06
C LYS A 296 -19.69 14.79 -38.13
N VAL A 297 -18.60 14.39 -37.50
CA VAL A 297 -18.19 12.99 -37.38
C VAL A 297 -18.36 12.56 -35.94
N ASP A 298 -19.34 11.67 -35.72
CA ASP A 298 -19.64 11.11 -34.42
C ASP A 298 -19.03 9.71 -34.32
N ILE A 299 -18.39 9.40 -33.19
CA ILE A 299 -17.94 8.07 -32.83
C ILE A 299 -18.86 7.57 -31.73
N GLU A 300 -19.59 6.48 -31.97
CA GLU A 300 -20.54 5.90 -31.01
C GLU A 300 -21.46 6.95 -30.37
N ASN A 301 -22.09 7.81 -31.17
CA ASN A 301 -22.97 8.91 -30.75
C ASN A 301 -22.29 10.08 -30.00
N SER A 302 -20.97 10.10 -29.92
CA SER A 302 -20.22 11.23 -29.35
C SER A 302 -19.55 12.04 -30.45
N PRO A 303 -19.73 13.39 -30.50
CA PRO A 303 -19.07 14.21 -31.50
C PRO A 303 -17.56 14.20 -31.29
N ALA A 304 -16.82 13.70 -32.29
CA ALA A 304 -15.38 13.53 -32.22
C ALA A 304 -14.61 14.48 -33.13
N PHE A 305 -15.12 14.69 -34.38
CA PHE A 305 -14.43 15.52 -35.36
C PHE A 305 -15.39 16.34 -36.20
N GLU A 306 -14.85 17.39 -36.81
CA GLU A 306 -15.47 18.10 -37.92
C GLU A 306 -14.59 17.95 -39.17
N GLY A 307 -15.20 17.79 -40.34
CA GLY A 307 -14.45 17.57 -41.58
C GLY A 307 -15.16 18.09 -42.81
N ASN A 308 -14.38 18.33 -43.85
CA ASN A 308 -14.87 18.69 -45.19
C ASN A 308 -15.30 17.46 -45.95
N VAL A 309 -16.48 17.53 -46.58
CA VAL A 309 -16.99 16.46 -47.42
C VAL A 309 -16.52 16.65 -48.85
N GLY A 310 -15.99 15.61 -49.45
CA GLY A 310 -15.51 15.57 -50.82
C GLY A 310 -15.65 14.20 -51.45
N THR A 311 -15.09 14.04 -52.61
CA THR A 311 -15.03 12.75 -53.32
C THR A 311 -13.56 12.39 -53.55
N GLN A 312 -13.23 11.13 -53.32
CA GLN A 312 -11.93 10.59 -53.66
C GLN A 312 -12.12 9.38 -54.59
N GLY A 313 -11.84 9.60 -55.91
CA GLY A 313 -12.20 8.62 -56.94
C GLY A 313 -13.73 8.48 -57.05
N SER A 314 -14.22 7.27 -56.95
CA SER A 314 -15.66 6.93 -56.98
C SER A 314 -16.35 6.99 -55.60
N ASN A 315 -15.59 7.23 -54.52
CA ASN A 315 -16.10 7.15 -53.15
C ASN A 315 -16.30 8.54 -52.54
N MET A 316 -17.35 8.69 -51.70
CA MET A 316 -17.48 9.87 -50.85
C MET A 316 -16.44 9.78 -49.73
N ALA A 317 -15.80 10.90 -49.43
CA ALA A 317 -14.76 11.00 -48.43
C ALA A 317 -14.97 12.22 -47.50
N VAL A 318 -14.51 12.13 -46.27
CA VAL A 318 -14.47 13.23 -45.34
C VAL A 318 -13.03 13.48 -44.91
N GLN A 319 -12.57 14.70 -45.15
CA GLN A 319 -11.28 15.16 -44.70
C GLN A 319 -11.45 15.78 -43.30
N LEU A 320 -10.88 15.15 -42.28
CA LEU A 320 -10.94 15.66 -40.90
C LEU A 320 -10.14 16.97 -40.78
N VAL A 321 -10.77 18.01 -40.19
CA VAL A 321 -10.17 19.33 -40.05
C VAL A 321 -9.91 19.65 -38.59
N THR A 322 -10.88 19.40 -37.70
CA THR A 322 -10.80 19.77 -36.29
C THR A 322 -11.22 18.60 -35.42
N SER A 323 -10.42 18.32 -34.36
CA SER A 323 -10.80 17.37 -33.31
C SER A 323 -11.61 18.10 -32.23
N LEU A 324 -12.80 17.56 -31.92
CA LEU A 324 -13.65 18.01 -30.82
C LEU A 324 -13.40 17.21 -29.54
N ALA A 325 -12.66 16.09 -29.65
CA ALA A 325 -12.27 15.26 -28.51
C ALA A 325 -11.11 15.91 -27.76
N GLY A 326 -11.41 16.68 -26.71
CA GLY A 326 -10.39 17.27 -25.85
C GLY A 326 -10.68 18.68 -25.32
N SER A 327 -11.82 19.26 -25.66
CA SER A 327 -12.26 20.53 -25.05
C SER A 327 -13.12 20.24 -23.82
N LYS A 328 -12.46 19.95 -22.68
CA LYS A 328 -13.03 20.12 -21.33
C LYS A 328 -11.96 20.74 -20.43
#